data_b31774694272e4df2a14fe5ff7435d49
#
_entry.id   b31774694272e4df2a14fe5ff7435d49
#
_cell.length_a   1.000
_cell.length_b   1.000
_cell.length_c   1.000
_cell.angle_alpha   90.00
_cell.angle_beta   90.00
_cell.angle_gamma   90.00
#
_symmetry.space_group_name_H-M   'P 1'
#
loop_
_entity.id
_entity.type
_entity.pdbx_description
1 polymer ?
#
loop_
_entity_poly.entity_id
_entity_poly.type
_entity_poly.pdbx_seq_one_letter_code
_entity_poly.pdbx_strand_id
1 'polypeptide(L)'
;MKKILISTALLAGVLSYAGGFRVSLQGVKQLAMAHTSAHAEDASVTFFNPAGMSFIPSKLSIVAGGFAASNKVTFQNLNTLTSTETDNPVGTPIYAAIAYKPIDKISVGFSFTTPFGSTIQYPYDWEGREAVQKLELKSFYFQPMVSVKMAPWVSFGASYIYAKGSVNWDRAVTQFGGTVNLNDEKATGHGFGFGFYFRPTDKFDMSIAYRSPVDMKAKEGTATFRFPQQQTINGLLGLNANGQDNFKATLPLVEEYTIGLTYKFTPKWLVSADFNYHGWDRYRSLTLDFANA
;
A
#
# COMPACT_ATOMS: atom_id res chain seq x y z
N MET A 1 11.99 4.95 -36.81
CA MET A 1 11.72 5.52 -35.48
C MET A 1 10.30 5.26 -34.97
N LYS A 2 9.19 5.61 -35.66
CA LYS A 2 7.81 5.35 -35.20
C LYS A 2 7.53 3.88 -34.90
N LYS A 3 8.03 2.94 -35.72
CA LYS A 3 7.82 1.48 -35.52
C LYS A 3 8.55 0.96 -34.27
N ILE A 4 9.72 1.49 -33.95
CA ILE A 4 10.51 1.13 -32.76
C ILE A 4 9.79 1.60 -31.50
N LEU A 5 9.26 2.83 -31.48
CA LEU A 5 8.48 3.39 -30.37
C LEU A 5 7.20 2.58 -30.08
N ILE A 6 6.49 2.15 -31.14
CA ILE A 6 5.29 1.33 -31.00
C ILE A 6 5.64 -0.08 -30.49
N SER A 7 6.74 -0.68 -30.98
CA SER A 7 7.21 -1.99 -30.49
C SER A 7 7.65 -1.93 -29.03
N THR A 8 8.33 -0.86 -28.61
CA THR A 8 8.76 -0.67 -27.21
C THR A 8 7.56 -0.45 -26.27
N ALA A 9 6.54 0.30 -26.72
CA ALA A 9 5.31 0.52 -25.96
C ALA A 9 4.48 -0.78 -25.82
N LEU A 10 4.43 -1.61 -26.85
CA LEU A 10 3.79 -2.93 -26.81
C LEU A 10 4.53 -3.92 -25.89
N LEU A 11 5.87 -3.93 -25.90
CA LEU A 11 6.65 -4.76 -24.96
C LEU A 11 6.49 -4.31 -23.50
N ALA A 12 6.35 -3.02 -23.23
CA ALA A 12 6.13 -2.51 -21.86
C ALA A 12 4.83 -3.03 -21.24
N GLY A 13 3.76 -3.19 -22.05
CA GLY A 13 2.49 -3.74 -21.58
C GLY A 13 2.53 -5.21 -21.17
N VAL A 14 3.45 -6.00 -21.73
CA VAL A 14 3.60 -7.44 -21.43
C VAL A 14 4.32 -7.69 -20.11
N LEU A 15 5.03 -6.69 -19.58
CA LEU A 15 5.78 -6.76 -18.32
C LEU A 15 5.03 -6.17 -17.12
N SER A 16 3.75 -5.82 -17.29
CA SER A 16 2.93 -5.24 -16.22
C SER A 16 2.21 -6.34 -15.45
N TYR A 17 2.42 -6.39 -14.14
CA TYR A 17 1.74 -7.31 -13.22
C TYR A 17 0.86 -6.53 -12.25
N ALA A 18 -0.24 -7.13 -11.79
CA ALA A 18 -1.13 -6.50 -10.82
C ALA A 18 -0.46 -6.33 -9.45
N GLY A 19 -0.62 -5.16 -8.84
CA GLY A 19 0.04 -4.77 -7.58
C GLY A 19 -0.66 -5.22 -6.29
N GLY A 20 -1.48 -6.28 -6.31
CA GLY A 20 -2.21 -6.79 -5.16
C GLY A 20 -3.11 -5.72 -4.52
N PHE A 21 -3.07 -5.60 -3.18
CA PHE A 21 -3.84 -4.60 -2.42
C PHE A 21 -3.04 -3.32 -2.11
N ARG A 22 -1.99 -3.04 -2.89
CA ARG A 22 -1.26 -1.78 -2.80
C ARG A 22 -2.10 -0.62 -3.35
N VAL A 23 -2.16 0.46 -2.59
CA VAL A 23 -2.84 1.71 -2.97
C VAL A 23 -1.80 2.71 -3.45
N SER A 24 -1.76 2.97 -4.75
CA SER A 24 -0.81 3.90 -5.37
C SER A 24 -1.38 5.33 -5.51
N LEU A 25 -2.34 5.72 -4.68
CA LEU A 25 -3.01 7.01 -4.73
C LEU A 25 -2.35 8.00 -3.76
N GLN A 26 -1.15 8.51 -4.11
CA GLN A 26 -0.36 9.42 -3.28
C GLN A 26 0.22 10.54 -4.14
N GLY A 27 -0.14 11.80 -3.80
CA GLY A 27 0.31 12.96 -4.54
C GLY A 27 -0.40 13.16 -5.89
N VAL A 28 -1.22 14.20 -6.02
CA VAL A 28 -1.98 14.47 -7.25
C VAL A 28 -1.07 14.70 -8.46
N LYS A 29 0.04 15.43 -8.28
CA LYS A 29 1.00 15.67 -9.36
C LYS A 29 1.64 14.38 -9.86
N GLN A 30 2.14 13.56 -8.93
CA GLN A 30 2.79 12.30 -9.26
C GLN A 30 1.81 11.33 -9.93
N LEU A 31 0.56 11.29 -9.45
CA LEU A 31 -0.49 10.49 -10.08
C LEU A 31 -0.78 10.97 -11.49
N ALA A 32 -0.91 12.29 -11.70
CA ALA A 32 -1.12 12.88 -13.03
C ALA A 32 0.05 12.62 -14.00
N MET A 33 1.25 12.34 -13.47
CA MET A 33 2.46 12.01 -14.19
C MET A 33 2.82 10.53 -14.13
N ALA A 34 1.81 9.65 -14.01
CA ALA A 34 1.97 8.20 -13.92
C ALA A 34 2.90 7.74 -12.77
N HIS A 35 2.81 8.38 -11.59
CA HIS A 35 3.57 8.06 -10.38
C HIS A 35 5.08 8.29 -10.47
N THR A 36 5.52 9.33 -11.16
CA THR A 36 6.94 9.59 -11.26
C THR A 36 7.62 9.84 -9.90
N SER A 37 8.72 9.16 -9.67
CA SER A 37 9.61 9.35 -8.51
C SER A 37 10.70 10.39 -8.76
N ALA A 38 10.96 10.71 -10.03
CA ALA A 38 12.02 11.61 -10.47
C ALA A 38 11.50 13.02 -10.79
N HIS A 39 10.64 13.57 -9.92
CA HIS A 39 10.09 14.92 -10.09
C HIS A 39 9.96 15.63 -8.74
N ALA A 40 11.03 16.33 -8.33
CA ALA A 40 11.12 17.00 -7.03
C ALA A 40 10.73 18.47 -7.13
N GLU A 41 9.42 18.76 -7.17
CA GLU A 41 8.86 20.12 -7.14
C GLU A 41 8.26 20.51 -5.79
N ASP A 42 7.67 19.56 -5.09
CA ASP A 42 7.04 19.75 -3.77
C ASP A 42 7.21 18.53 -2.87
N ALA A 43 6.63 18.58 -1.67
CA ALA A 43 6.78 17.53 -0.66
C ALA A 43 6.23 16.17 -1.09
N SER A 44 5.44 16.05 -2.15
CA SER A 44 4.92 14.78 -2.61
C SER A 44 5.99 13.82 -3.16
N VAL A 45 7.18 14.33 -3.53
CA VAL A 45 8.33 13.47 -3.89
C VAL A 45 8.73 12.54 -2.74
N THR A 46 8.46 12.91 -1.49
CA THR A 46 8.78 12.11 -0.30
C THR A 46 8.04 10.78 -0.25
N PHE A 47 6.89 10.67 -0.90
CA PHE A 47 6.14 9.41 -0.97
C PHE A 47 6.87 8.32 -1.74
N PHE A 48 7.77 8.72 -2.64
CA PHE A 48 8.51 7.84 -3.53
C PHE A 48 9.99 7.78 -3.18
N ASN A 49 10.62 8.93 -2.89
CA ASN A 49 12.05 9.00 -2.60
C ASN A 49 12.37 10.13 -1.61
N PRO A 50 12.81 9.82 -0.38
CA PRO A 50 13.18 10.85 0.60
C PRO A 50 14.33 11.75 0.14
N ALA A 51 15.24 11.25 -0.72
CA ALA A 51 16.35 12.05 -1.26
C ALA A 51 15.89 13.24 -2.10
N GLY A 52 14.72 13.14 -2.74
CA GLY A 52 14.15 14.22 -3.56
C GLY A 52 13.90 15.52 -2.80
N MET A 53 13.74 15.47 -1.47
CA MET A 53 13.52 16.66 -0.64
C MET A 53 14.60 17.73 -0.80
N SER A 54 15.86 17.32 -1.01
CA SER A 54 16.98 18.23 -1.20
C SER A 54 16.89 19.08 -2.47
N PHE A 55 16.07 18.66 -3.44
CA PHE A 55 15.89 19.32 -4.72
C PHE A 55 14.55 20.07 -4.85
N ILE A 56 13.70 20.06 -3.82
CA ILE A 56 12.52 20.92 -3.77
C ILE A 56 12.96 22.39 -3.81
N PRO A 57 12.40 23.23 -4.71
CA PRO A 57 12.84 24.62 -4.83
C PRO A 57 12.58 25.45 -3.57
N SER A 58 11.44 25.23 -2.91
CA SER A 58 11.02 25.98 -1.72
C SER A 58 11.75 25.50 -0.45
N LYS A 59 11.94 26.42 0.51
CA LYS A 59 12.49 26.12 1.83
C LYS A 59 11.54 25.28 2.68
N LEU A 60 10.23 25.49 2.51
CA LEU A 60 9.16 24.74 3.14
C LEU A 60 8.16 24.33 2.06
N SER A 61 7.79 23.07 2.06
CA SER A 61 6.74 22.52 1.19
C SER A 61 5.80 21.66 2.00
N ILE A 62 4.50 21.86 1.82
CA ILE A 62 3.45 21.08 2.49
C ILE A 62 2.46 20.64 1.42
N VAL A 63 2.09 19.38 1.43
CA VAL A 63 1.05 18.82 0.56
C VAL A 63 0.12 17.94 1.41
N ALA A 64 -1.16 17.96 1.09
CA ALA A 64 -2.15 17.05 1.67
C ALA A 64 -3.27 16.83 0.67
N GLY A 65 -3.89 15.65 0.73
CA GLY A 65 -5.01 15.33 -0.15
C GLY A 65 -5.57 13.95 0.12
N GLY A 66 -6.55 13.59 -0.70
CA GLY A 66 -7.20 12.29 -0.66
C GLY A 66 -7.88 11.99 -1.98
N PHE A 67 -8.29 10.75 -2.13
CA PHE A 67 -9.00 10.26 -3.31
C PHE A 67 -10.28 9.55 -2.88
N ALA A 68 -11.26 9.54 -3.75
CA ALA A 68 -12.41 8.64 -3.68
C ALA A 68 -12.16 7.50 -4.68
N ALA A 69 -11.99 6.28 -4.18
CA ALA A 69 -11.73 5.10 -4.98
C ALA A 69 -12.93 4.15 -4.92
N SER A 70 -13.53 3.88 -6.07
CA SER A 70 -14.59 2.87 -6.22
C SER A 70 -14.05 1.72 -7.03
N ASN A 71 -14.16 0.50 -6.51
CA ASN A 71 -13.76 -0.71 -7.19
C ASN A 71 -14.89 -1.74 -7.13
N LYS A 72 -15.03 -2.51 -8.21
CA LYS A 72 -15.90 -3.67 -8.27
C LYS A 72 -15.09 -4.88 -8.68
N VAL A 73 -15.39 -6.01 -8.07
CA VAL A 73 -14.80 -7.31 -8.40
C VAL A 73 -15.94 -8.26 -8.75
N THR A 74 -15.85 -8.89 -9.90
CA THR A 74 -16.80 -9.92 -10.33
C THR A 74 -16.15 -11.28 -10.17
N PHE A 75 -16.76 -12.14 -9.38
CA PHE A 75 -16.45 -13.55 -9.33
C PHE A 75 -17.34 -14.29 -10.32
N GLN A 76 -16.77 -15.22 -11.09
CA GLN A 76 -17.52 -16.11 -11.97
C GLN A 76 -17.17 -17.55 -11.65
N ASN A 77 -18.20 -18.36 -11.36
CA ASN A 77 -18.06 -19.80 -11.24
C ASN A 77 -17.94 -20.43 -12.64
N LEU A 78 -16.82 -21.10 -12.90
CA LEU A 78 -16.56 -21.71 -14.21
C LEU A 78 -17.44 -22.90 -14.56
N ASN A 79 -18.06 -23.54 -13.56
CA ASN A 79 -18.92 -24.71 -13.77
C ASN A 79 -20.38 -24.30 -14.05
N THR A 80 -20.88 -23.33 -13.30
CA THR A 80 -22.27 -22.87 -13.38
C THR A 80 -22.43 -21.64 -14.26
N LEU A 81 -21.33 -20.93 -14.58
CA LEU A 81 -21.28 -19.64 -15.28
C LEU A 81 -22.03 -18.52 -14.56
N THR A 82 -22.43 -18.75 -13.31
CA THR A 82 -23.03 -17.71 -12.47
C THR A 82 -21.97 -16.69 -12.05
N SER A 83 -22.37 -15.44 -11.98
CA SER A 83 -21.48 -14.34 -11.58
C SER A 83 -22.03 -13.61 -10.36
N THR A 84 -21.15 -13.25 -9.45
CA THR A 84 -21.47 -12.43 -8.27
C THR A 84 -20.52 -11.24 -8.22
N GLU A 85 -21.08 -10.05 -8.05
CA GLU A 85 -20.31 -8.81 -7.93
C GLU A 85 -20.21 -8.36 -6.46
N THR A 86 -19.13 -7.67 -6.15
CA THR A 86 -18.96 -7.01 -4.85
C THR A 86 -19.80 -5.75 -4.75
N ASP A 87 -20.27 -5.46 -3.52
CA ASP A 87 -20.86 -4.18 -3.13
C ASP A 87 -19.90 -3.44 -2.19
N ASN A 88 -18.81 -2.97 -2.76
CA ASN A 88 -17.74 -2.33 -2.00
C ASN A 88 -18.08 -0.88 -1.69
N PRO A 89 -17.87 -0.41 -0.44
CA PRO A 89 -17.96 1.01 -0.14
C PRO A 89 -16.85 1.78 -0.86
N VAL A 90 -17.06 3.09 -1.04
CA VAL A 90 -16.04 3.99 -1.59
C VAL A 90 -14.86 4.07 -0.63
N GLY A 91 -13.69 3.68 -1.09
CA GLY A 91 -12.43 3.85 -0.37
C GLY A 91 -11.97 5.32 -0.39
N THR A 92 -11.42 5.79 0.72
CA THR A 92 -10.94 7.18 0.86
C THR A 92 -9.48 7.22 1.30
N PRO A 93 -8.52 6.79 0.45
CA PRO A 93 -7.11 6.90 0.78
C PRO A 93 -6.69 8.37 0.90
N ILE A 94 -5.95 8.68 1.96
CA ILE A 94 -5.48 10.03 2.27
C ILE A 94 -3.96 10.06 2.36
N TYR A 95 -3.39 11.25 2.15
CA TYR A 95 -1.96 11.49 2.26
C TYR A 95 -1.68 12.91 2.73
N ALA A 96 -0.54 13.09 3.40
CA ALA A 96 0.02 14.38 3.74
C ALA A 96 1.54 14.28 3.79
N ALA A 97 2.22 15.34 3.43
CA ALA A 97 3.67 15.45 3.62
C ALA A 97 4.11 16.88 3.88
N ILE A 98 5.20 16.99 4.64
CA ILE A 98 5.92 18.22 4.88
C ILE A 98 7.40 17.97 4.62
N ALA A 99 8.05 18.88 3.91
CA ALA A 99 9.48 18.92 3.72
C ALA A 99 10.00 20.31 4.08
N TYR A 100 11.02 20.35 4.92
CA TYR A 100 11.66 21.59 5.39
C TYR A 100 13.17 21.50 5.20
N LYS A 101 13.75 22.56 4.66
CA LYS A 101 15.18 22.69 4.37
C LYS A 101 15.77 23.73 5.34
N PRO A 102 16.23 23.32 6.53
CA PRO A 102 16.85 24.25 7.49
C PRO A 102 18.10 24.91 6.92
N ILE A 103 18.92 24.13 6.22
CA ILE A 103 20.11 24.59 5.49
C ILE A 103 20.16 23.92 4.12
N ASP A 104 20.91 24.47 3.18
CA ASP A 104 20.95 23.99 1.78
C ASP A 104 21.40 22.53 1.63
N LYS A 105 22.19 22.03 2.59
CA LYS A 105 22.69 20.65 2.57
C LYS A 105 21.78 19.64 3.23
N ILE A 106 20.86 20.04 4.11
CA ILE A 106 20.04 19.12 4.90
C ILE A 106 18.58 19.47 4.72
N SER A 107 17.78 18.47 4.43
CA SER A 107 16.32 18.56 4.46
C SER A 107 15.76 17.52 5.42
N VAL A 108 14.72 17.90 6.15
CA VAL A 108 13.96 17.01 7.03
C VAL A 108 12.52 16.98 6.58
N GLY A 109 11.84 15.88 6.78
CA GLY A 109 10.46 15.75 6.36
C GLY A 109 9.69 14.70 7.14
N PHE A 110 8.41 14.72 6.91
CA PHE A 110 7.49 13.73 7.43
C PHE A 110 6.41 13.47 6.39
N SER A 111 6.05 12.22 6.20
CA SER A 111 4.89 11.86 5.39
C SER A 111 3.94 10.94 6.15
N PHE A 112 2.67 11.10 5.84
CA PHE A 112 1.57 10.24 6.24
C PHE A 112 0.88 9.72 4.98
N THR A 113 0.75 8.40 4.86
CA THR A 113 0.13 7.76 3.68
C THR A 113 -0.65 6.52 4.07
N THR A 114 -1.54 6.10 3.17
CA THR A 114 -2.29 4.84 3.25
C THR A 114 -1.90 3.91 2.08
N PRO A 115 -0.67 3.34 2.09
CA PRO A 115 -0.10 2.68 0.92
C PRO A 115 -0.67 1.28 0.65
N PHE A 116 -1.31 0.65 1.63
CA PHE A 116 -1.95 -0.64 1.47
C PHE A 116 -3.34 -0.60 2.08
N GLY A 117 -4.30 -1.14 1.38
CA GLY A 117 -5.67 -1.22 1.83
C GLY A 117 -6.56 -1.87 0.78
N SER A 118 -7.60 -2.52 1.23
CA SER A 118 -8.62 -3.11 0.38
C SER A 118 -9.90 -3.29 1.17
N THR A 119 -11.02 -3.04 0.52
CA THR A 119 -12.32 -3.47 1.03
C THR A 119 -12.96 -4.32 -0.06
N ILE A 120 -13.30 -5.54 0.30
CA ILE A 120 -14.05 -6.50 -0.53
C ILE A 120 -15.26 -6.92 0.28
N GLN A 121 -16.45 -6.71 -0.27
CA GLN A 121 -17.70 -7.09 0.35
C GLN A 121 -18.60 -7.73 -0.70
N TYR A 122 -18.92 -9.00 -0.49
CA TYR A 122 -19.86 -9.76 -1.30
C TYR A 122 -21.22 -9.86 -0.61
N PRO A 123 -22.32 -10.19 -1.32
CA PRO A 123 -23.59 -10.59 -0.72
C PRO A 123 -23.39 -11.71 0.30
N TYR A 124 -24.22 -11.70 1.37
CA TYR A 124 -24.03 -12.60 2.52
C TYR A 124 -24.04 -14.08 2.16
N ASP A 125 -24.85 -14.48 1.19
CA ASP A 125 -25.14 -15.86 0.77
C ASP A 125 -24.37 -16.30 -0.49
N TRP A 126 -23.42 -15.50 -0.99
CA TRP A 126 -22.69 -15.84 -2.19
C TRP A 126 -21.89 -17.16 -2.03
N GLU A 127 -21.59 -17.81 -3.14
CA GLU A 127 -21.00 -19.16 -3.13
C GLU A 127 -19.60 -19.27 -2.50
N GLY A 128 -18.83 -18.19 -2.54
CA GLY A 128 -17.48 -18.11 -1.92
C GLY A 128 -17.47 -17.59 -0.50
N ARG A 129 -18.60 -17.54 0.21
CA ARG A 129 -18.72 -16.96 1.56
C ARG A 129 -17.82 -17.58 2.62
N GLU A 130 -17.36 -18.84 2.43
CA GLU A 130 -16.38 -19.47 3.32
C GLU A 130 -14.98 -18.86 3.19
N ALA A 131 -14.65 -18.32 2.03
CA ALA A 131 -13.40 -17.59 1.84
C ALA A 131 -13.51 -16.16 2.37
N VAL A 132 -14.54 -15.44 1.93
CA VAL A 132 -14.76 -14.04 2.33
C VAL A 132 -16.22 -13.64 2.15
N GLN A 133 -16.82 -13.00 3.13
CA GLN A 133 -18.05 -12.22 3.00
C GLN A 133 -17.70 -10.73 2.99
N LYS A 134 -16.87 -10.30 3.93
CA LYS A 134 -16.28 -8.97 3.97
C LYS A 134 -14.82 -9.07 4.40
N LEU A 135 -13.94 -8.36 3.72
CA LEU A 135 -12.56 -8.15 4.13
C LEU A 135 -12.23 -6.68 4.01
N GLU A 136 -11.87 -6.06 5.12
CA GLU A 136 -11.42 -4.69 5.18
C GLU A 136 -10.01 -4.65 5.78
N LEU A 137 -9.04 -4.22 4.98
CA LEU A 137 -7.65 -4.01 5.37
C LEU A 137 -7.34 -2.53 5.29
N LYS A 138 -6.72 -1.98 6.33
CA LYS A 138 -6.22 -0.61 6.35
C LYS A 138 -4.79 -0.57 6.84
N SER A 139 -3.95 0.24 6.23
CA SER A 139 -2.61 0.55 6.72
C SER A 139 -2.35 2.05 6.67
N PHE A 140 -1.70 2.56 7.70
CA PHE A 140 -1.30 3.95 7.84
C PHE A 140 0.20 3.99 8.10
N TYR A 141 0.94 4.66 7.23
CA TYR A 141 2.38 4.86 7.37
C TYR A 141 2.67 6.25 7.89
N PHE A 142 3.44 6.31 8.96
CA PHE A 142 4.02 7.52 9.56
C PHE A 142 5.51 7.47 9.30
N GLN A 143 6.01 8.39 8.50
CA GLN A 143 7.34 8.25 7.92
C GLN A 143 8.17 9.54 8.10
N PRO A 144 8.87 9.71 9.24
CA PRO A 144 9.90 10.72 9.40
C PRO A 144 11.09 10.41 8.49
N MET A 145 11.74 11.46 7.96
CA MET A 145 12.81 11.31 6.98
C MET A 145 13.81 12.46 7.01
N VAL A 146 15.00 12.16 6.51
CA VAL A 146 16.09 13.12 6.35
C VAL A 146 16.72 12.94 4.97
N SER A 147 17.16 14.03 4.38
CA SER A 147 17.92 14.02 3.13
C SER A 147 19.13 14.93 3.23
N VAL A 148 20.24 14.48 2.66
CA VAL A 148 21.50 15.19 2.63
C VAL A 148 21.92 15.40 1.17
N LYS A 149 22.12 16.66 0.77
CA LYS A 149 22.70 17.02 -0.52
C LYS A 149 24.22 16.83 -0.46
N MET A 150 24.71 15.74 -1.05
CA MET A 150 26.15 15.38 -1.04
C MET A 150 26.95 16.22 -2.01
N ALA A 151 26.36 16.54 -3.18
CA ALA A 151 26.90 17.47 -4.17
C ALA A 151 25.76 18.27 -4.80
N PRO A 152 26.04 19.33 -5.57
CA PRO A 152 24.98 20.13 -6.23
C PRO A 152 24.00 19.32 -7.07
N TRP A 153 24.42 18.17 -7.56
CA TRP A 153 23.68 17.30 -8.47
C TRP A 153 23.24 15.96 -7.86
N VAL A 154 23.57 15.65 -6.59
CA VAL A 154 23.19 14.37 -5.95
C VAL A 154 22.84 14.54 -4.48
N SER A 155 21.81 13.84 -4.05
CA SER A 155 21.42 13.70 -2.64
C SER A 155 21.19 12.25 -2.28
N PHE A 156 21.35 11.97 -0.98
CA PHE A 156 20.94 10.73 -0.33
C PHE A 156 19.85 11.05 0.69
N GLY A 157 18.86 10.18 0.82
CA GLY A 157 17.79 10.32 1.81
C GLY A 157 17.47 8.99 2.47
N ALA A 158 17.08 9.07 3.73
CA ALA A 158 16.63 7.93 4.51
C ALA A 158 15.35 8.27 5.28
N SER A 159 14.55 7.25 5.53
CA SER A 159 13.30 7.35 6.28
C SER A 159 13.10 6.14 7.18
N TYR A 160 12.41 6.36 8.29
CA TYR A 160 11.88 5.30 9.14
C TYR A 160 10.38 5.19 8.90
N ILE A 161 9.84 3.98 8.91
CA ILE A 161 8.42 3.71 8.73
C ILE A 161 7.87 3.13 10.02
N TYR A 162 6.91 3.82 10.63
CA TYR A 162 6.03 3.27 11.64
C TYR A 162 4.67 3.03 10.99
N ALA A 163 4.24 1.78 10.97
CA ALA A 163 2.97 1.38 10.36
C ALA A 163 1.97 1.01 11.44
N LYS A 164 0.73 1.49 11.29
CA LYS A 164 -0.45 1.01 12.00
C LYS A 164 -1.42 0.44 11.00
N GLY A 165 -2.19 -0.57 11.39
CA GLY A 165 -3.20 -1.15 10.53
C GLY A 165 -4.32 -1.81 11.29
N SER A 166 -5.37 -2.14 10.55
CA SER A 166 -6.51 -2.91 11.04
C SER A 166 -6.93 -3.93 10.01
N VAL A 167 -7.49 -5.01 10.49
CA VAL A 167 -8.18 -6.03 9.70
C VAL A 167 -9.55 -6.29 10.29
N ASN A 168 -10.55 -6.36 9.43
CA ASN A 168 -11.88 -6.86 9.75
C ASN A 168 -12.31 -7.82 8.65
N TRP A 169 -12.41 -9.11 9.00
CA TRP A 169 -12.67 -10.17 8.04
C TRP A 169 -13.84 -11.04 8.50
N ASP A 170 -14.94 -11.00 7.75
CA ASP A 170 -16.12 -11.83 7.95
C ASP A 170 -16.12 -12.99 6.94
N ARG A 171 -16.37 -14.20 7.43
CA ARG A 171 -16.52 -15.40 6.60
C ARG A 171 -17.52 -16.39 7.21
N ALA A 172 -18.10 -17.21 6.36
CA ALA A 172 -18.95 -18.30 6.81
C ALA A 172 -18.13 -19.48 7.33
N VAL A 173 -18.70 -20.19 8.30
CA VAL A 173 -18.23 -21.50 8.83
C VAL A 173 -19.36 -22.49 8.59
N THR A 174 -19.49 -22.96 7.34
CA THR A 174 -20.67 -23.73 6.90
C THR A 174 -20.77 -25.07 7.59
N GLN A 175 -19.64 -25.68 7.99
CA GLN A 175 -19.62 -26.94 8.75
C GLN A 175 -20.48 -26.88 10.02
N PHE A 176 -20.59 -25.72 10.66
CA PHE A 176 -21.39 -25.51 11.87
C PHE A 176 -22.58 -24.57 11.63
N GLY A 177 -22.85 -24.21 10.38
CA GLY A 177 -23.94 -23.31 9.99
C GLY A 177 -23.81 -21.89 10.54
N GLY A 178 -22.58 -21.41 10.78
CA GLY A 178 -22.31 -20.13 11.43
C GLY A 178 -21.37 -19.23 10.66
N THR A 179 -20.84 -18.26 11.36
CA THR A 179 -19.90 -17.26 10.84
C THR A 179 -18.77 -17.00 11.83
N VAL A 180 -17.65 -16.49 11.34
CA VAL A 180 -16.58 -15.94 12.16
C VAL A 180 -16.23 -14.54 11.67
N ASN A 181 -16.07 -13.62 12.61
CA ASN A 181 -15.49 -12.29 12.40
C ASN A 181 -14.10 -12.27 13.04
N LEU A 182 -13.09 -11.93 12.26
CA LEU A 182 -11.70 -11.75 12.68
C LEU A 182 -11.40 -10.25 12.69
N ASN A 183 -11.17 -9.68 13.87
CA ASN A 183 -10.94 -8.26 14.03
C ASN A 183 -9.65 -7.97 14.79
N ASP A 184 -8.81 -7.09 14.24
CA ASP A 184 -7.67 -6.48 14.91
C ASP A 184 -7.56 -5.02 14.47
N GLU A 185 -7.53 -4.09 15.43
CA GLU A 185 -7.39 -2.65 15.19
C GLU A 185 -6.02 -2.09 15.64
N LYS A 186 -5.15 -2.97 16.14
CA LYS A 186 -3.90 -2.60 16.80
C LYS A 186 -2.66 -3.15 16.10
N ALA A 187 -2.80 -3.70 14.90
CA ALA A 187 -1.67 -4.22 14.14
C ALA A 187 -0.62 -3.12 13.92
N THR A 188 0.63 -3.44 14.19
CA THR A 188 1.75 -2.52 14.01
C THR A 188 2.89 -3.18 13.26
N GLY A 189 3.68 -2.36 12.56
CA GLY A 189 4.85 -2.81 11.86
C GLY A 189 5.90 -1.70 11.76
N HIS A 190 7.11 -2.07 11.41
CA HIS A 190 8.26 -1.17 11.28
C HIS A 190 9.01 -1.46 10.00
N GLY A 191 9.53 -0.42 9.39
CA GLY A 191 10.33 -0.51 8.19
C GLY A 191 11.23 0.70 8.01
N PHE A 192 11.93 0.73 6.90
CA PHE A 192 12.78 1.85 6.52
C PHE A 192 12.75 2.05 5.00
N GLY A 193 13.18 3.22 4.57
CA GLY A 193 13.39 3.53 3.17
C GLY A 193 14.64 4.36 3.00
N PHE A 194 15.28 4.24 1.85
CA PHE A 194 16.39 5.09 1.45
C PHE A 194 16.40 5.28 -0.05
N GLY A 195 17.12 6.29 -0.50
CA GLY A 195 17.27 6.53 -1.92
C GLY A 195 18.33 7.55 -2.26
N PHE A 196 18.62 7.59 -3.54
CA PHE A 196 19.44 8.61 -4.17
C PHE A 196 18.59 9.39 -5.17
N TYR A 197 18.83 10.68 -5.24
CA TYR A 197 18.23 11.56 -6.24
C TYR A 197 19.34 12.34 -6.95
N PHE A 198 19.29 12.34 -8.28
CA PHE A 198 20.29 12.94 -9.14
C PHE A 198 19.65 14.01 -10.02
N ARG A 199 20.25 15.19 -10.07
CA ARG A 199 19.93 16.29 -10.98
C ARG A 199 21.24 16.85 -11.58
N PRO A 200 21.87 16.12 -12.52
CA PRO A 200 23.14 16.56 -13.11
C PRO A 200 22.98 17.82 -13.97
N THR A 201 21.78 18.06 -14.48
CA THR A 201 21.42 19.27 -15.21
C THR A 201 20.02 19.71 -14.84
N ASP A 202 19.61 20.94 -15.15
CA ASP A 202 18.25 21.45 -14.92
C ASP A 202 17.17 20.73 -15.77
N LYS A 203 17.60 19.93 -16.74
CA LYS A 203 16.72 19.19 -17.64
C LYS A 203 16.56 17.71 -17.30
N PHE A 204 17.43 17.15 -16.47
CA PHE A 204 17.44 15.71 -16.23
C PHE A 204 17.42 15.39 -14.73
N ASP A 205 16.41 14.65 -14.32
CA ASP A 205 16.28 14.09 -13.00
C ASP A 205 16.29 12.55 -13.06
N MET A 206 16.97 11.93 -12.09
CA MET A 206 16.94 10.48 -11.87
C MET A 206 16.72 10.18 -10.40
N SER A 207 15.90 9.18 -10.12
CA SER A 207 15.57 8.71 -8.79
C SER A 207 15.84 7.22 -8.69
N ILE A 208 16.48 6.79 -7.59
CA ILE A 208 16.61 5.39 -7.21
C ILE A 208 16.19 5.31 -5.76
N ALA A 209 15.21 4.48 -5.45
CA ALA A 209 14.69 4.34 -4.09
C ALA A 209 14.39 2.88 -3.74
N TYR A 210 14.55 2.57 -2.47
CA TYR A 210 14.18 1.31 -1.86
C TYR A 210 13.32 1.58 -0.63
N ARG A 211 12.28 0.79 -0.46
CA ARG A 211 11.47 0.70 0.75
C ARG A 211 11.44 -0.74 1.22
N SER A 212 11.80 -0.96 2.48
CA SER A 212 11.81 -2.29 3.08
C SER A 212 10.39 -2.85 3.20
N PRO A 213 10.25 -4.18 3.28
CA PRO A 213 8.98 -4.78 3.69
C PRO A 213 8.61 -4.34 5.11
N VAL A 214 7.31 -4.41 5.43
CA VAL A 214 6.76 -4.13 6.75
C VAL A 214 5.89 -5.29 7.17
N ASP A 215 6.30 -6.04 8.17
CA ASP A 215 5.48 -7.12 8.74
C ASP A 215 4.47 -6.52 9.72
N MET A 216 3.20 -6.46 9.30
CA MET A 216 2.10 -6.00 10.15
C MET A 216 1.69 -7.13 11.09
N LYS A 217 1.90 -6.93 12.39
CA LYS A 217 1.66 -7.94 13.43
C LYS A 217 0.40 -7.62 14.21
N ALA A 218 -0.62 -8.44 14.03
CA ALA A 218 -1.78 -8.55 14.91
C ALA A 218 -1.39 -9.46 16.09
N LYS A 219 -1.20 -8.88 17.28
CA LYS A 219 -0.75 -9.62 18.47
C LYS A 219 -1.91 -10.06 19.37
N GLU A 220 -3.02 -9.36 19.32
CA GLU A 220 -4.18 -9.48 20.19
C GLU A 220 -5.48 -9.38 19.37
N GLY A 221 -5.52 -10.02 18.20
CA GLY A 221 -6.73 -10.10 17.39
C GLY A 221 -7.82 -10.91 18.10
N THR A 222 -9.07 -10.57 17.88
CA THR A 222 -10.24 -11.25 18.40
C THR A 222 -11.00 -11.93 17.28
N ALA A 223 -11.20 -13.23 17.38
CA ALA A 223 -12.10 -14.00 16.55
C ALA A 223 -13.43 -14.19 17.29
N THR A 224 -14.52 -13.73 16.69
CA THR A 224 -15.87 -13.88 17.23
C THR A 224 -16.65 -14.85 16.37
N PHE A 225 -16.99 -16.00 16.91
CA PHE A 225 -17.76 -17.04 16.26
C PHE A 225 -19.23 -16.93 16.64
N ARG A 226 -20.10 -17.13 15.67
CA ARG A 226 -21.57 -17.11 15.86
C ARG A 226 -22.17 -18.36 15.23
N PHE A 227 -22.76 -19.22 16.05
CA PHE A 227 -23.36 -20.50 15.65
C PHE A 227 -24.79 -20.64 16.15
N PRO A 228 -25.68 -21.37 15.45
CA PRO A 228 -27.02 -21.65 15.93
C PRO A 228 -27.03 -22.37 17.29
N GLN A 229 -26.08 -23.28 17.54
CA GLN A 229 -25.91 -24.00 18.80
C GLN A 229 -24.66 -23.50 19.55
N GLN A 230 -24.63 -22.23 19.88
CA GLN A 230 -23.44 -21.51 20.36
C GLN A 230 -22.76 -22.22 21.55
N GLN A 231 -23.51 -22.59 22.57
CA GLN A 231 -22.93 -23.20 23.79
C GLN A 231 -22.24 -24.51 23.53
N THR A 232 -22.85 -25.41 22.73
CA THR A 232 -22.26 -26.72 22.39
C THR A 232 -20.99 -26.53 21.60
N ILE A 233 -20.99 -25.64 20.62
CA ILE A 233 -19.84 -25.42 19.73
C ILE A 233 -18.74 -24.67 20.46
N ASN A 234 -19.06 -23.73 21.37
CA ASN A 234 -18.07 -23.10 22.24
C ASN A 234 -17.26 -24.11 23.02
N GLY A 235 -17.92 -25.11 23.63
CA GLY A 235 -17.23 -26.19 24.34
C GLY A 235 -16.38 -27.08 23.44
N LEU A 236 -16.83 -27.36 22.22
CA LEU A 236 -16.09 -28.13 21.21
C LEU A 236 -14.82 -27.45 20.70
N LEU A 237 -14.91 -26.15 20.47
CA LEU A 237 -13.80 -25.34 19.91
C LEU A 237 -12.97 -24.65 21.00
N GLY A 238 -13.24 -24.84 22.27
CA GLY A 238 -12.52 -24.15 23.36
C GLY A 238 -12.77 -22.63 23.44
N LEU A 239 -13.88 -22.15 22.87
CA LEU A 239 -14.22 -20.73 22.88
C LEU A 239 -14.71 -20.27 24.25
N ASN A 240 -14.58 -18.99 24.56
CA ASN A 240 -15.13 -18.40 25.76
C ASN A 240 -16.69 -18.35 25.71
N ALA A 241 -17.32 -17.94 26.80
CA ALA A 241 -18.79 -17.87 26.91
C ALA A 241 -19.46 -16.98 25.85
N ASN A 242 -18.71 -16.00 25.30
CA ASN A 242 -19.17 -15.09 24.27
C ASN A 242 -18.90 -15.61 22.84
N GLY A 243 -18.39 -16.85 22.69
CA GLY A 243 -18.02 -17.41 21.40
C GLY A 243 -16.75 -16.81 20.81
N GLN A 244 -15.81 -16.37 21.64
CA GLN A 244 -14.62 -15.68 21.20
C GLN A 244 -13.35 -16.48 21.52
N ASP A 245 -12.36 -16.32 20.65
CA ASP A 245 -10.97 -16.70 20.86
C ASP A 245 -10.04 -15.58 20.44
N ASN A 246 -8.83 -15.58 20.94
CA ASN A 246 -7.79 -14.66 20.50
C ASN A 246 -6.98 -15.30 19.37
N PHE A 247 -6.50 -14.46 18.45
CA PHE A 247 -5.59 -14.91 17.41
C PHE A 247 -4.40 -13.97 17.24
N LYS A 248 -3.32 -14.53 16.71
CA LYS A 248 -2.16 -13.80 16.22
C LYS A 248 -2.02 -14.00 14.73
N ALA A 249 -1.58 -12.97 14.03
CA ALA A 249 -1.31 -13.03 12.60
C ALA A 249 -0.19 -12.07 12.21
N THR A 250 0.49 -12.39 11.13
CA THR A 250 1.46 -11.48 10.51
C THR A 250 1.13 -11.35 9.04
N LEU A 251 0.82 -10.12 8.61
CA LEU A 251 0.60 -9.78 7.22
C LEU A 251 1.85 -9.09 6.67
N PRO A 252 2.63 -9.72 5.77
CA PRO A 252 3.79 -9.10 5.17
C PRO A 252 3.34 -8.08 4.11
N LEU A 253 3.64 -6.80 4.33
CA LEU A 253 3.56 -5.76 3.30
C LEU A 253 4.90 -5.74 2.57
N VAL A 254 4.83 -5.72 1.25
CA VAL A 254 5.97 -6.01 0.39
C VAL A 254 6.96 -4.85 0.28
N GLU A 255 8.21 -5.17 -0.03
CA GLU A 255 9.23 -4.18 -0.38
C GLU A 255 8.97 -3.56 -1.75
N GLU A 256 9.56 -2.39 -1.94
CA GLU A 256 9.50 -1.64 -3.20
C GLU A 256 10.90 -1.20 -3.64
N TYR A 257 11.18 -1.41 -4.93
CA TYR A 257 12.32 -0.80 -5.63
C TYR A 257 11.78 0.09 -6.73
N THR A 258 12.24 1.33 -6.76
CA THR A 258 11.80 2.33 -7.74
C THR A 258 13.01 2.94 -8.44
N ILE A 259 12.96 2.99 -9.77
CA ILE A 259 13.90 3.74 -10.59
C ILE A 259 13.08 4.66 -11.48
N GLY A 260 13.31 5.96 -11.36
CA GLY A 260 12.60 6.98 -12.14
C GLY A 260 13.57 7.85 -12.93
N LEU A 261 13.11 8.29 -14.09
CA LEU A 261 13.81 9.20 -14.98
C LEU A 261 12.84 10.28 -15.45
N THR A 262 13.26 11.53 -15.45
CA THR A 262 12.52 12.64 -16.02
C THR A 262 13.43 13.49 -16.87
N TYR A 263 12.99 13.81 -18.10
CA TYR A 263 13.70 14.71 -19.00
C TYR A 263 12.80 15.84 -19.46
N LYS A 264 13.27 17.08 -19.28
CA LYS A 264 12.59 18.32 -19.68
C LYS A 264 13.12 18.75 -21.03
N PHE A 265 12.39 18.46 -22.10
CA PHE A 265 12.75 18.88 -23.47
C PHE A 265 12.66 20.38 -23.65
N THR A 266 11.60 20.98 -23.11
CA THR A 266 11.33 22.42 -23.11
C THR A 266 10.67 22.80 -21.79
N PRO A 267 10.48 24.10 -21.48
CA PRO A 267 9.71 24.52 -20.29
C PRO A 267 8.28 23.99 -20.25
N LYS A 268 7.72 23.58 -21.39
CA LYS A 268 6.32 23.10 -21.51
C LYS A 268 6.20 21.59 -21.68
N TRP A 269 7.31 20.89 -22.01
CA TRP A 269 7.28 19.46 -22.32
C TRP A 269 8.31 18.73 -21.50
N LEU A 270 7.85 17.79 -20.70
CA LEU A 270 8.68 16.82 -19.99
C LEU A 270 8.16 15.40 -20.26
N VAL A 271 9.05 14.43 -20.17
CA VAL A 271 8.73 13.01 -20.24
C VAL A 271 9.32 12.35 -19.01
N SER A 272 8.51 11.54 -18.32
CA SER A 272 8.93 10.72 -17.19
C SER A 272 8.72 9.24 -17.52
N ALA A 273 9.59 8.41 -16.97
CA ALA A 273 9.47 6.96 -17.00
C ALA A 273 9.92 6.41 -15.65
N ASP A 274 9.09 5.56 -15.06
CA ASP A 274 9.38 4.91 -13.78
C ASP A 274 9.24 3.40 -13.92
N PHE A 275 10.18 2.68 -13.33
CA PHE A 275 10.13 1.25 -13.11
C PHE A 275 9.95 0.99 -11.63
N ASN A 276 8.92 0.23 -11.28
CA ASN A 276 8.61 -0.15 -9.92
C ASN A 276 8.55 -1.68 -9.81
N TYR A 277 9.32 -2.23 -8.89
CA TYR A 277 9.24 -3.64 -8.52
C TYR A 277 8.67 -3.76 -7.11
N HIS A 278 7.72 -4.67 -6.93
CA HIS A 278 7.08 -4.99 -5.66
C HIS A 278 7.27 -6.49 -5.39
N GLY A 279 7.88 -6.84 -4.26
CA GLY A 279 8.24 -8.20 -3.88
C GLY A 279 7.06 -9.04 -3.40
N TRP A 280 6.02 -9.22 -4.22
CA TRP A 280 4.82 -9.99 -3.86
C TRP A 280 5.06 -11.49 -3.63
N ASP A 281 6.20 -12.01 -4.03
CA ASP A 281 6.64 -13.39 -3.73
C ASP A 281 6.84 -13.63 -2.22
N ARG A 282 7.01 -12.56 -1.44
CA ARG A 282 7.04 -12.61 0.03
C ARG A 282 5.69 -12.99 0.65
N TYR A 283 4.57 -12.63 0.02
CA TYR A 283 3.23 -12.98 0.47
C TYR A 283 2.84 -14.37 -0.05
N ARG A 284 3.21 -15.42 0.67
CA ARG A 284 2.92 -16.81 0.27
C ARG A 284 1.70 -17.38 0.96
N SER A 285 1.50 -17.03 2.24
CA SER A 285 0.39 -17.49 3.05
C SER A 285 0.11 -16.53 4.18
N LEU A 286 -1.12 -16.51 4.65
CA LEU A 286 -1.53 -15.85 5.88
C LEU A 286 -1.93 -16.94 6.87
N THR A 287 -1.17 -17.08 7.96
CA THR A 287 -1.47 -17.99 9.04
C THR A 287 -2.14 -17.24 10.17
N LEU A 288 -3.20 -17.81 10.70
CA LEU A 288 -3.91 -17.34 11.89
C LEU A 288 -3.65 -18.34 13.01
N ASP A 289 -2.94 -17.92 14.04
CA ASP A 289 -2.64 -18.75 15.21
C ASP A 289 -3.66 -18.43 16.30
N PHE A 290 -4.62 -19.32 16.48
CA PHE A 290 -5.64 -19.21 17.52
C PHE A 290 -5.08 -19.68 18.87
N ALA A 291 -5.63 -19.13 19.96
CA ALA A 291 -5.17 -19.48 21.31
C ALA A 291 -5.72 -20.82 21.77
N ASN A 292 -6.95 -21.16 21.42
CA ASN A 292 -7.66 -22.34 21.90
C ASN A 292 -8.37 -23.15 20.78
N ALA A 293 -8.77 -22.49 19.69
CA ALA A 293 -9.52 -23.13 18.59
C ALA A 293 -8.64 -23.81 17.55
#